data_05df0619c7e0fc1e06ad4a365b9015bb
#
_entry.id   05df0619c7e0fc1e06ad4a365b9015bb
#
_cell.length_a   1.000
_cell.length_b   1.000
_cell.length_c   1.000
_cell.angle_alpha   90.00
_cell.angle_beta   90.00
_cell.angle_gamma   90.00
#
_symmetry.space_group_name_H-M   'P 1'
#
loop_
_entity.id
_entity.type
_entity.pdbx_description
1 polymer ?
#
loop_
_entity_poly.entity_id
_entity_poly.type
_entity_poly.pdbx_seq_one_letter_code
_entity_poly.pdbx_strand_id
1 'polypeptide(L)'
;MAPLIVDGFASWQHVRMSSKKTRRSFEAGHFRKFLLIVDESMEVESALYFAASRIQRSSGSIVMLYVIVPQEFQHWINVRQQQVEEETAKAKALFRLFRRKLNLAGFEGVACEEIIREGAKAEEIRRLIDEDDDIALLGLGASNDPAGPGPLVSTLAAGATAGTFPIPITIVPGTLELADIQALA
;
A
#
# COMPACT_ATOMS: atom_id res chain seq x y z
N MET A 1 20.99 18.77 60.93
CA MET A 1 19.79 18.89 60.10
C MET A 1 20.24 18.90 58.66
N ALA A 2 20.18 17.75 57.99
CA ALA A 2 20.58 17.61 56.59
C ALA A 2 19.31 17.51 55.73
N PRO A 3 19.25 18.15 54.56
CA PRO A 3 18.11 17.97 53.65
C PRO A 3 18.26 16.69 52.82
N LEU A 4 17.17 15.94 52.72
CA LEU A 4 16.98 14.82 51.84
C LEU A 4 17.04 15.28 50.39
N ILE A 5 17.99 14.69 49.64
CA ILE A 5 18.02 14.76 48.18
C ILE A 5 17.15 13.57 47.69
N VAL A 6 16.07 13.90 46.99
CA VAL A 6 15.22 12.93 46.34
C VAL A 6 15.77 12.70 44.92
N ASP A 7 16.53 11.61 44.75
CA ASP A 7 16.89 11.07 43.46
C ASP A 7 15.64 10.42 42.83
N GLY A 8 15.04 11.10 41.89
CA GLY A 8 13.87 10.65 41.16
C GLY A 8 13.90 10.97 39.67
N PHE A 9 15.09 10.85 39.00
CA PHE A 9 15.23 11.16 37.59
C PHE A 9 16.05 10.10 36.84
N ALA A 10 15.62 8.86 36.86
CA ALA A 10 16.26 7.85 36.02
C ALA A 10 15.30 6.70 35.71
N SER A 11 14.36 6.88 34.79
CA SER A 11 13.66 5.73 34.19
C SER A 11 12.87 6.07 32.90
N TRP A 12 13.33 6.98 32.07
CA TRP A 12 12.69 7.26 30.77
C TRP A 12 13.56 6.92 29.57
N GLN A 13 14.55 6.07 29.71
CA GLN A 13 15.39 5.64 28.60
C GLN A 13 15.25 4.16 28.37
N HIS A 14 14.24 3.73 27.61
CA HIS A 14 14.23 2.55 26.75
C HIS A 14 12.89 2.40 26.02
N VAL A 15 12.32 3.50 25.52
CA VAL A 15 11.48 3.37 24.35
C VAL A 15 12.45 3.11 23.20
N ARG A 16 12.55 1.87 22.75
CA ARG A 16 13.21 1.56 21.47
C ARG A 16 12.52 2.40 20.40
N MET A 17 13.10 3.53 20.07
CA MET A 17 12.81 4.21 18.81
C MET A 17 13.25 3.22 17.73
N SER A 18 12.30 2.49 17.16
CA SER A 18 12.50 1.83 15.88
C SER A 18 13.04 2.92 14.96
N SER A 19 14.31 2.81 14.55
CA SER A 19 14.92 3.81 13.69
C SER A 19 14.08 3.86 12.42
N LYS A 20 13.36 4.97 12.23
CA LYS A 20 12.54 5.17 11.03
C LYS A 20 13.46 5.05 9.83
N LYS A 21 13.29 4.02 9.03
CA LYS A 21 14.11 3.76 7.85
C LYS A 21 13.95 4.93 6.86
N THR A 22 15.06 5.53 6.47
CA THR A 22 15.04 6.66 5.54
C THR A 22 14.74 6.17 4.13
N ARG A 23 13.79 6.81 3.45
CA ARG A 23 13.46 6.50 2.05
C ARG A 23 14.55 7.02 1.12
N ARG A 24 14.86 6.24 0.08
CA ARG A 24 15.99 6.50 -0.82
C ARG A 24 15.57 7.03 -2.20
N SER A 25 14.27 7.26 -2.42
CA SER A 25 13.69 7.64 -3.71
C SER A 25 14.28 8.92 -4.36
N PHE A 26 15.10 9.68 -3.64
CA PHE A 26 15.82 10.86 -4.16
C PHE A 26 17.32 10.64 -4.36
N GLU A 27 17.83 9.46 -4.01
CA GLU A 27 19.24 9.14 -4.20
C GLU A 27 19.51 8.71 -5.65
N ALA A 28 20.74 8.87 -6.11
CA ALA A 28 21.14 8.46 -7.45
C ALA A 28 20.95 6.94 -7.63
N GLY A 29 20.26 6.55 -8.70
CA GLY A 29 19.93 5.15 -8.99
C GLY A 29 18.63 4.65 -8.35
N HIS A 30 17.92 5.49 -7.59
CA HIS A 30 16.62 5.19 -6.99
C HIS A 30 15.51 5.98 -7.67
N PHE A 31 14.31 5.37 -7.72
CA PHE A 31 13.12 6.00 -8.31
C PHE A 31 11.95 5.87 -7.35
N ARG A 32 11.13 6.92 -7.28
CA ARG A 32 9.94 6.91 -6.44
C ARG A 32 8.95 5.84 -6.90
N LYS A 33 8.53 4.97 -5.99
CA LYS A 33 7.49 3.98 -6.23
C LYS A 33 6.22 4.33 -5.47
N PHE A 34 5.08 4.19 -6.14
CA PHE A 34 3.75 4.30 -5.53
C PHE A 34 3.18 2.89 -5.38
N LEU A 35 2.96 2.49 -4.15
CA LEU A 35 2.36 1.18 -3.82
C LEU A 35 0.85 1.27 -3.92
N LEU A 36 0.25 0.37 -4.69
CA LEU A 36 -1.19 0.18 -4.80
C LEU A 36 -1.56 -1.24 -4.44
N ILE A 37 -2.65 -1.39 -3.68
CA ILE A 37 -3.21 -2.70 -3.36
C ILE A 37 -4.24 -3.03 -4.42
N VAL A 38 -4.03 -4.16 -5.08
CA VAL A 38 -4.88 -4.63 -6.18
C VAL A 38 -5.78 -5.75 -5.67
N ASP A 39 -7.06 -5.58 -5.85
CA ASP A 39 -8.10 -6.58 -5.65
C ASP A 39 -9.24 -6.37 -6.66
N GLU A 40 -10.37 -7.05 -6.46
CA GLU A 40 -11.52 -6.97 -7.37
C GLU A 40 -12.42 -5.75 -7.12
N SER A 41 -12.08 -4.90 -6.16
CA SER A 41 -12.89 -3.75 -5.84
C SER A 41 -12.82 -2.67 -6.95
N MET A 42 -13.91 -1.96 -7.15
CA MET A 42 -14.02 -0.97 -8.24
C MET A 42 -13.16 0.27 -7.97
N GLU A 43 -12.97 0.64 -6.73
CA GLU A 43 -12.20 1.80 -6.28
C GLU A 43 -10.70 1.73 -6.56
N VAL A 44 -10.16 0.51 -6.81
CA VAL A 44 -8.76 0.31 -7.22
C VAL A 44 -8.45 1.05 -8.50
N GLU A 45 -9.39 1.14 -9.42
CA GLU A 45 -9.20 1.81 -10.71
C GLU A 45 -8.93 3.32 -10.55
N SER A 46 -9.69 4.00 -9.71
CA SER A 46 -9.47 5.42 -9.43
C SER A 46 -8.11 5.67 -8.78
N ALA A 47 -7.71 4.82 -7.82
CA ALA A 47 -6.38 4.90 -7.20
C ALA A 47 -5.25 4.66 -8.22
N LEU A 48 -5.44 3.72 -9.14
CA LEU A 48 -4.48 3.40 -10.20
C LEU A 48 -4.30 4.58 -11.17
N TYR A 49 -5.38 5.17 -11.65
CA TYR A 49 -5.31 6.35 -12.53
C TYR A 49 -4.68 7.56 -11.83
N PHE A 50 -5.00 7.78 -10.56
CA PHE A 50 -4.37 8.84 -9.78
C PHE A 50 -2.86 8.63 -9.67
N ALA A 51 -2.40 7.43 -9.31
CA ALA A 51 -0.98 7.12 -9.23
C ALA A 51 -0.28 7.29 -10.57
N ALA A 52 -0.88 6.79 -11.67
CA ALA A 52 -0.33 6.90 -13.02
C ALA A 52 -0.20 8.36 -13.47
N SER A 53 -1.22 9.18 -13.22
CA SER A 53 -1.22 10.60 -13.55
C SER A 53 -0.13 11.37 -12.80
N ARG A 54 0.09 11.04 -11.52
CA ARG A 54 1.17 11.64 -10.72
C ARG A 54 2.56 11.21 -11.20
N ILE A 55 2.74 9.93 -11.54
CA ILE A 55 4.02 9.38 -12.00
C ILE A 55 4.37 9.93 -13.39
N GLN A 56 3.42 10.05 -14.29
CA GLN A 56 3.65 10.60 -15.62
C GLN A 56 4.27 12.01 -15.57
N ARG A 57 3.96 12.78 -14.52
CA ARG A 57 4.49 14.14 -14.33
C ARG A 57 5.77 14.21 -13.49
N SER A 58 6.13 13.16 -12.75
CA SER A 58 7.20 13.24 -11.74
C SER A 58 8.29 12.20 -11.89
N SER A 59 8.21 11.32 -12.87
CA SER A 59 9.00 10.09 -12.99
C SER A 59 8.82 9.14 -11.79
N GLY A 60 8.93 7.83 -12.03
CA GLY A 60 8.75 6.79 -11.02
C GLY A 60 8.06 5.56 -11.59
N SER A 61 7.54 4.72 -10.70
CA SER A 61 6.80 3.50 -11.07
C SER A 61 5.65 3.21 -10.11
N ILE A 62 4.73 2.35 -10.55
CA ILE A 62 3.69 1.78 -9.72
C ILE A 62 4.12 0.37 -9.30
N VAL A 63 3.96 0.06 -8.01
CA VAL A 63 4.02 -1.30 -7.50
C VAL A 63 2.59 -1.75 -7.23
N MET A 64 2.12 -2.74 -7.99
CA MET A 64 0.83 -3.37 -7.80
C MET A 64 1.00 -4.60 -6.90
N LEU A 65 0.48 -4.53 -5.67
CA LEU A 65 0.52 -5.62 -4.71
C LEU A 65 -0.83 -6.34 -4.62
N TYR A 66 -0.82 -7.63 -4.86
CA TYR A 66 -1.92 -8.53 -4.55
C TYR A 66 -1.57 -9.38 -3.34
N VAL A 67 -2.44 -9.47 -2.34
CA VAL A 67 -2.22 -10.28 -1.14
C VAL A 67 -3.23 -11.40 -1.07
N ILE A 68 -2.73 -12.63 -1.16
CA ILE A 68 -3.50 -13.86 -0.94
C ILE A 68 -3.69 -14.01 0.57
N VAL A 69 -4.93 -13.93 1.04
CA VAL A 69 -5.25 -14.12 2.45
C VAL A 69 -5.55 -15.59 2.70
N PRO A 70 -4.74 -16.30 3.53
CA PRO A 70 -4.99 -17.70 3.85
C PRO A 70 -6.35 -17.87 4.54
N GLN A 71 -7.12 -18.87 4.14
CA GLN A 71 -8.38 -19.22 4.81
C GLN A 71 -8.10 -20.17 5.99
N GLU A 72 -8.72 -19.90 7.14
CA GLU A 72 -8.44 -20.62 8.41
C GLU A 72 -8.78 -22.12 8.40
N PHE A 73 -9.63 -22.58 7.47
CA PHE A 73 -10.15 -23.95 7.44
C PHE A 73 -9.29 -24.96 6.66
N GLN A 74 -8.07 -24.59 6.26
CA GLN A 74 -7.29 -25.43 5.36
C GLN A 74 -6.26 -26.30 6.10
N HIS A 75 -6.75 -27.32 6.77
CA HIS A 75 -5.89 -28.36 7.34
C HIS A 75 -5.30 -29.34 6.29
N TRP A 76 -5.69 -29.23 5.03
CA TRP A 76 -5.32 -30.16 3.95
C TRP A 76 -4.37 -29.45 2.99
N ILE A 77 -3.14 -29.93 2.93
CA ILE A 77 -2.05 -29.34 2.12
C ILE A 77 -2.45 -29.16 0.65
N ASN A 78 -3.14 -30.11 0.06
CA ASN A 78 -3.57 -30.05 -1.34
C ASN A 78 -4.60 -28.93 -1.60
N VAL A 79 -5.51 -28.67 -0.67
CA VAL A 79 -6.52 -27.60 -0.78
C VAL A 79 -5.87 -26.22 -0.73
N ARG A 80 -4.88 -26.07 0.16
CA ARG A 80 -4.11 -24.83 0.26
C ARG A 80 -3.33 -24.54 -1.03
N GLN A 81 -2.68 -25.54 -1.59
CA GLN A 81 -1.91 -25.38 -2.83
C GLN A 81 -2.83 -24.97 -3.99
N GLN A 82 -3.98 -25.62 -4.13
CA GLN A 82 -4.97 -25.27 -5.15
C GLN A 82 -5.46 -23.82 -4.99
N GLN A 83 -5.78 -23.40 -3.77
CA GLN A 83 -6.18 -22.01 -3.50
C GLN A 83 -5.10 -21.01 -3.90
N VAL A 84 -3.84 -21.25 -3.52
CA VAL A 84 -2.72 -20.35 -3.87
C VAL A 84 -2.55 -20.27 -5.39
N GLU A 85 -2.71 -21.38 -6.10
CA GLU A 85 -2.66 -21.41 -7.57
C GLU A 85 -3.81 -20.61 -8.20
N GLU A 86 -5.03 -20.79 -7.71
CA GLU A 86 -6.23 -20.06 -8.18
C GLU A 86 -6.11 -18.55 -7.91
N GLU A 87 -5.75 -18.17 -6.69
CA GLU A 87 -5.56 -16.76 -6.31
C GLU A 87 -4.38 -16.12 -7.06
N THR A 88 -3.31 -16.87 -7.33
CA THR A 88 -2.20 -16.41 -8.16
C THR A 88 -2.63 -16.17 -9.60
N ALA A 89 -3.44 -17.06 -10.18
CA ALA A 89 -3.98 -16.89 -11.53
C ALA A 89 -4.91 -15.66 -11.61
N LYS A 90 -5.74 -15.45 -10.60
CA LYS A 90 -6.60 -14.28 -10.44
C LYS A 90 -5.79 -12.98 -10.33
N ALA A 91 -4.77 -12.94 -9.48
CA ALA A 91 -3.86 -11.81 -9.36
C ALA A 91 -3.24 -11.40 -10.70
N LYS A 92 -2.70 -12.38 -11.44
CA LYS A 92 -2.13 -12.16 -12.76
C LYS A 92 -3.16 -11.66 -13.79
N ALA A 93 -4.40 -12.11 -13.69
CA ALA A 93 -5.50 -11.62 -14.54
C ALA A 93 -5.83 -10.15 -14.23
N LEU A 94 -5.89 -9.77 -12.95
CA LEU A 94 -6.10 -8.40 -12.51
C LEU A 94 -4.95 -7.48 -12.93
N PHE A 95 -3.70 -7.89 -12.79
CA PHE A 95 -2.56 -7.10 -13.24
C PHE A 95 -2.63 -6.82 -14.75
N ARG A 96 -2.94 -7.84 -15.57
CA ARG A 96 -3.15 -7.65 -17.02
C ARG A 96 -4.31 -6.71 -17.33
N LEU A 97 -5.41 -6.83 -16.58
CA LEU A 97 -6.57 -5.94 -16.73
C LEU A 97 -6.17 -4.48 -16.44
N PHE A 98 -5.50 -4.22 -15.33
CA PHE A 98 -5.11 -2.87 -14.92
C PHE A 98 -4.04 -2.27 -15.84
N ARG A 99 -3.08 -3.05 -16.31
CA ARG A 99 -2.16 -2.59 -17.38
C ARG A 99 -2.91 -2.18 -18.65
N ARG A 100 -3.87 -3.00 -19.09
CA ARG A 100 -4.69 -2.65 -20.24
C ARG A 100 -5.47 -1.34 -20.02
N LYS A 101 -6.05 -1.17 -18.84
CA LYS A 101 -6.76 0.07 -18.47
C LYS A 101 -5.84 1.28 -18.49
N LEU A 102 -4.64 1.17 -17.95
CA LEU A 102 -3.61 2.23 -18.01
C LEU A 102 -3.27 2.59 -19.46
N ASN A 103 -3.02 1.62 -20.30
CA ASN A 103 -2.71 1.86 -21.71
C ASN A 103 -3.87 2.56 -22.44
N LEU A 104 -5.12 2.11 -22.23
CA LEU A 104 -6.31 2.75 -22.82
C LEU A 104 -6.55 4.16 -22.31
N ALA A 105 -6.06 4.49 -21.11
CA ALA A 105 -6.16 5.82 -20.51
C ALA A 105 -4.98 6.76 -20.87
N GLY A 106 -4.04 6.32 -21.72
CA GLY A 106 -2.90 7.14 -22.17
C GLY A 106 -1.70 7.11 -21.22
N PHE A 107 -1.57 6.06 -20.39
CA PHE A 107 -0.46 5.87 -19.44
C PHE A 107 0.49 4.72 -19.84
N GLU A 108 0.68 4.48 -21.13
CA GLU A 108 1.52 3.36 -21.66
C GLU A 108 2.97 3.44 -21.17
N GLY A 109 3.47 4.65 -20.92
CA GLY A 109 4.84 4.88 -20.45
C GLY A 109 5.04 4.67 -18.95
N VAL A 110 4.00 4.41 -18.17
CA VAL A 110 4.11 4.22 -16.73
C VAL A 110 4.59 2.80 -16.43
N ALA A 111 5.79 2.70 -15.83
CA ALA A 111 6.35 1.43 -15.41
C ALA A 111 5.53 0.84 -14.25
N CYS A 112 5.19 -0.45 -14.34
CA CYS A 112 4.46 -1.18 -13.31
C CYS A 112 5.20 -2.45 -12.90
N GLU A 113 5.41 -2.62 -11.61
CA GLU A 113 5.92 -3.83 -10.96
C GLU A 113 4.74 -4.62 -10.39
N GLU A 114 4.76 -5.94 -10.51
CA GLU A 114 3.69 -6.82 -10.06
C GLU A 114 4.20 -7.72 -8.94
N ILE A 115 3.60 -7.65 -7.76
CA ILE A 115 4.00 -8.42 -6.59
C ILE A 115 2.79 -9.18 -6.03
N ILE A 116 2.99 -10.48 -5.79
CA ILE A 116 2.01 -11.33 -5.10
C ILE A 116 2.63 -11.79 -3.79
N ARG A 117 1.89 -11.63 -2.69
CA ARG A 117 2.28 -12.08 -1.36
C ARG A 117 1.18 -12.90 -0.72
N GLU A 118 1.53 -13.73 0.26
CA GLU A 118 0.59 -14.52 1.06
C GLU A 118 0.68 -14.08 2.52
N GLY A 119 -0.46 -13.72 3.13
CA GLY A 119 -0.50 -13.28 4.53
C GLY A 119 -1.66 -12.34 4.85
N ALA A 120 -1.59 -11.68 6.00
CA ALA A 120 -2.53 -10.63 6.36
C ALA A 120 -2.23 -9.35 5.57
N LYS A 121 -3.25 -8.78 4.88
CA LYS A 121 -3.06 -7.63 3.97
C LYS A 121 -2.27 -6.49 4.61
N ALA A 122 -2.64 -6.05 5.82
CA ALA A 122 -1.98 -4.93 6.49
C ALA A 122 -0.52 -5.21 6.87
N GLU A 123 -0.20 -6.45 7.21
CA GLU A 123 1.17 -6.88 7.55
C GLU A 123 2.05 -6.96 6.31
N GLU A 124 1.55 -7.57 5.23
CA GLU A 124 2.31 -7.69 3.98
C GLU A 124 2.57 -6.33 3.32
N ILE A 125 1.62 -5.39 3.41
CA ILE A 125 1.83 -4.00 2.98
C ILE A 125 2.99 -3.37 3.76
N ARG A 126 3.00 -3.47 5.09
CA ARG A 126 4.08 -2.91 5.92
C ARG A 126 5.42 -3.57 5.64
N ARG A 127 5.42 -4.90 5.53
CA ARG A 127 6.64 -5.68 5.23
C ARG A 127 7.25 -5.25 3.89
N LEU A 128 6.44 -5.11 2.85
CA LEU A 128 6.91 -4.66 1.54
C LEU A 128 7.48 -3.23 1.59
N ILE A 129 6.82 -2.34 2.32
CA ILE A 129 7.32 -0.97 2.53
C ILE A 129 8.66 -0.98 3.28
N ASP A 130 8.85 -1.88 4.24
CA ASP A 130 10.12 -1.98 5.00
C ASP A 130 11.23 -2.64 4.17
N GLU A 131 10.92 -3.49 3.22
CA GLU A 131 11.87 -4.15 2.32
C GLU A 131 12.33 -3.24 1.17
N ASP A 132 11.43 -2.42 0.63
CA ASP A 132 11.69 -1.55 -0.53
C ASP A 132 11.69 -0.07 -0.12
N ASP A 133 12.90 0.52 -0.06
CA ASP A 133 13.13 1.92 0.35
C ASP A 133 12.66 2.94 -0.69
N ASP A 134 12.36 2.53 -1.90
CA ASP A 134 11.87 3.39 -2.98
C ASP A 134 10.36 3.61 -2.90
N ILE A 135 9.63 2.76 -2.16
CA ILE A 135 8.19 2.94 -1.93
C ILE A 135 8.00 4.17 -1.03
N ALA A 136 7.52 5.24 -1.62
CA ALA A 136 7.40 6.56 -0.97
C ALA A 136 5.96 6.96 -0.66
N LEU A 137 4.96 6.26 -1.20
CA LEU A 137 3.54 6.57 -1.02
C LEU A 137 2.70 5.29 -1.15
N LEU A 138 1.70 5.15 -0.29
CA LEU A 138 0.65 4.14 -0.42
C LEU A 138 -0.63 4.80 -0.96
N GLY A 139 -1.14 4.32 -2.10
CA GLY A 139 -2.43 4.70 -2.65
C GLY A 139 -3.51 3.68 -2.29
N LEU A 140 -4.63 4.15 -1.78
CA LEU A 140 -5.81 3.34 -1.46
C LEU A 140 -7.04 3.93 -2.15
N GLY A 141 -7.80 3.11 -2.86
CA GLY A 141 -9.15 3.46 -3.29
C GLY A 141 -10.10 3.43 -2.09
N ALA A 142 -10.98 4.42 -2.00
CA ALA A 142 -12.02 4.43 -0.98
C ALA A 142 -13.37 4.11 -1.62
N SER A 143 -14.06 3.12 -1.06
CA SER A 143 -15.42 2.78 -1.46
C SER A 143 -16.38 3.93 -1.14
N ASN A 144 -17.40 4.09 -1.98
CA ASN A 144 -18.53 4.99 -1.74
C ASN A 144 -19.71 4.26 -1.08
N ASP A 145 -19.52 3.02 -0.63
CA ASP A 145 -20.55 2.25 0.06
C ASP A 145 -20.91 2.92 1.39
N PRO A 146 -22.21 3.03 1.73
CA PRO A 146 -22.65 3.51 3.05
C PRO A 146 -22.06 2.74 4.24
N ALA A 147 -21.61 1.50 4.04
CA ALA A 147 -20.94 0.70 5.06
C ALA A 147 -19.53 1.20 5.42
N GLY A 148 -18.95 2.09 4.61
CA GLY A 148 -17.68 2.74 4.89
C GLY A 148 -16.66 2.67 3.74
N PRO A 149 -15.50 3.32 3.93
CA PRO A 149 -14.50 3.51 2.87
C PRO A 149 -13.71 2.24 2.51
N GLY A 150 -14.06 1.12 3.08
CA GLY A 150 -13.38 -0.15 2.90
C GLY A 150 -12.42 -0.50 4.05
N PRO A 151 -12.11 -1.81 4.20
CA PRO A 151 -11.37 -2.32 5.36
C PRO A 151 -9.92 -1.81 5.43
N LEU A 152 -9.23 -1.64 4.31
CA LEU A 152 -7.85 -1.14 4.29
C LEU A 152 -7.78 0.33 4.68
N VAL A 153 -8.67 1.17 4.17
CA VAL A 153 -8.75 2.59 4.54
C VAL A 153 -9.04 2.71 6.03
N SER A 154 -10.02 1.96 6.55
CA SER A 154 -10.38 1.97 7.96
C SER A 154 -9.25 1.49 8.86
N THR A 155 -8.50 0.46 8.45
CA THR A 155 -7.43 -0.13 9.27
C THR A 155 -6.14 0.70 9.21
N LEU A 156 -5.71 1.14 8.03
CA LEU A 156 -4.41 1.75 7.83
C LEU A 156 -4.43 3.27 7.96
N ALA A 157 -5.48 3.93 7.47
CA ALA A 157 -5.55 5.38 7.39
C ALA A 157 -6.36 6.03 8.53
N ALA A 158 -7.33 5.32 9.11
CA ALA A 158 -8.16 5.82 10.20
C ALA A 158 -7.98 5.05 11.53
N GLY A 159 -7.28 3.91 11.51
CA GLY A 159 -7.03 3.08 12.68
C GLY A 159 -5.94 3.64 13.61
N ALA A 160 -5.74 2.97 14.75
CA ALA A 160 -4.75 3.35 15.77
C ALA A 160 -3.31 3.47 15.23
N THR A 161 -3.01 2.86 14.10
CA THR A 161 -1.69 2.88 13.48
C THR A 161 -1.49 3.98 12.44
N ALA A 162 -2.52 4.77 12.12
CA ALA A 162 -2.45 5.82 11.11
C ALA A 162 -1.34 6.86 11.41
N GLY A 163 -1.22 7.29 12.66
CA GLY A 163 -0.21 8.26 13.09
C GLY A 163 1.24 7.74 13.10
N THR A 164 1.43 6.42 12.99
CA THR A 164 2.75 5.76 12.99
C THR A 164 3.06 5.02 11.69
N PHE A 165 2.22 5.20 10.66
CA PHE A 165 2.45 4.54 9.37
C PHE A 165 3.75 5.08 8.74
N PRO A 166 4.61 4.20 8.15
CA PRO A 166 5.97 4.59 7.78
C PRO A 166 6.07 5.57 6.61
N ILE A 167 5.03 5.65 5.78
CA ILE A 167 4.95 6.52 4.60
C ILE A 167 3.59 7.22 4.51
N PRO A 168 3.44 8.30 3.74
CA PRO A 168 2.14 8.91 3.47
C PRO A 168 1.15 7.94 2.83
N ILE A 169 -0.10 8.04 3.23
CA ILE A 169 -1.23 7.31 2.62
C ILE A 169 -2.09 8.32 1.87
N THR A 170 -2.31 8.08 0.58
CA THR A 170 -3.26 8.84 -0.23
C THR A 170 -4.54 8.03 -0.39
N ILE A 171 -5.66 8.60 0.00
CA ILE A 171 -6.99 8.01 -0.18
C ILE A 171 -7.63 8.66 -1.39
N VAL A 172 -7.97 7.85 -2.38
CA VAL A 172 -8.61 8.29 -3.63
C VAL A 172 -10.06 7.84 -3.62
N PRO A 173 -11.04 8.77 -3.66
CA PRO A 173 -12.45 8.39 -3.77
C PRO A 173 -12.71 7.55 -5.01
N GLY A 174 -13.38 6.41 -4.84
CA GLY A 174 -13.69 5.49 -5.94
C GLY A 174 -14.71 6.04 -6.95
N THR A 175 -15.32 7.19 -6.65
CA THR A 175 -16.25 7.89 -7.53
C THR A 175 -15.56 8.84 -8.52
N LEU A 176 -14.25 9.09 -8.36
CA LEU A 176 -13.52 9.97 -9.28
C LEU A 176 -13.32 9.27 -10.63
N GLU A 177 -13.75 9.94 -11.68
CA GLU A 177 -13.53 9.51 -13.05
C GLU A 177 -12.14 9.92 -13.56
N LEU A 178 -11.71 9.33 -14.67
CA LEU A 178 -10.39 9.63 -15.25
C LEU A 178 -10.19 11.12 -15.55
N ALA A 179 -11.22 11.81 -16.04
CA ALA A 179 -11.16 13.25 -16.35
C ALA A 179 -10.93 14.09 -15.08
N ASP A 180 -11.61 13.75 -13.99
CA ASP A 180 -11.44 14.43 -12.70
C ASP A 180 -10.02 14.22 -12.17
N ILE A 181 -9.54 12.98 -12.24
CA ILE A 181 -8.21 12.61 -11.78
C ILE A 181 -7.13 13.35 -12.58
N GLN A 182 -7.26 13.43 -13.89
CA GLN A 182 -6.31 14.16 -14.74
C GLN A 182 -6.29 15.67 -14.45
N ALA A 183 -7.42 16.23 -14.05
CA ALA A 183 -7.50 17.64 -13.64
C ALA A 183 -6.88 17.91 -12.26
N LEU A 184 -6.89 16.93 -11.36
CA LEU A 184 -6.39 17.04 -9.98
C LEU A 184 -4.90 16.66 -9.83
N ALA A 185 -4.34 15.91 -10.76
CA ALA A 185 -3.00 15.31 -10.64
C ALA A 185 -1.82 16.15 -11.26
#